data_51be1895b2b76ddbedc85cefecfc9cb9
#
_entry.id   51be1895b2b76ddbedc85cefecfc9cb9
#
_cell.length_a   1.000
_cell.length_b   1.000
_cell.length_c   1.000
_cell.angle_alpha   90.00
_cell.angle_beta   90.00
_cell.angle_gamma   90.00
#
_symmetry.space_group_name_H-M   'P 1'
#
loop_
_entity.id
_entity.type
_entity.pdbx_description
1 polymer ?
#
loop_
_entity_poly.entity_id
_entity_poly.type
_entity_poly.pdbx_seq_one_letter_code
_entity_poly.pdbx_strand_id
1 'polypeptide(L)'
;MEKKEYRVSGQENPGRAMFHIKEMLQSNDKMDITSGTRSSEIAVRAATTLERLGYITIENIQTLTNIEEGKRIIKLIISVKKTANFDKLFKEHEEERKQREEQRQKEKGTETK
;
A
#
# COMPACT_ATOMS: atom_id res chain seq x y z
N MET A 1 16.09 1.56 15.55
CA MET A 1 15.48 0.89 14.39
C MET A 1 14.86 1.90 13.46
N GLU A 2 15.30 1.88 12.22
CA GLU A 2 14.76 2.79 11.23
C GLU A 2 13.37 2.34 10.80
N LYS A 3 12.42 3.26 10.84
CA LYS A 3 11.09 3.02 10.31
C LYS A 3 11.17 2.96 8.79
N LYS A 4 10.58 1.95 8.20
CA LYS A 4 10.49 1.87 6.74
C LYS A 4 9.50 2.90 6.23
N GLU A 5 9.83 3.47 5.10
CA GLU A 5 9.01 4.49 4.47
C GLU A 5 8.73 4.10 3.03
N TYR A 6 7.47 4.21 2.62
CA TYR A 6 7.07 4.03 1.24
C TYR A 6 6.50 5.33 0.70
N ARG A 7 7.11 5.86 -0.34
CA ARG A 7 6.65 7.09 -0.97
C ARG A 7 5.74 6.79 -2.15
N VAL A 8 4.51 7.29 -2.08
CA VAL A 8 3.52 7.11 -3.15
C VAL A 8 3.80 8.09 -4.29
N SER A 9 3.94 7.57 -5.49
CA SER A 9 4.14 8.38 -6.69
C SER A 9 2.83 8.99 -7.18
N GLY A 10 2.90 10.19 -7.77
CA GLY A 10 1.73 10.84 -8.34
C GLY A 10 1.11 10.12 -9.53
N GLN A 11 1.85 9.18 -10.12
CA GLN A 11 1.36 8.39 -11.26
C GLN A 11 0.93 6.98 -10.86
N GLU A 12 1.06 6.65 -9.60
CA GLU A 12 0.75 5.33 -9.11
C GLU A 12 -0.76 5.19 -8.83
N ASN A 13 -1.34 4.02 -9.09
CA ASN A 13 -2.72 3.77 -8.71
C ASN A 13 -2.81 3.19 -7.30
N PRO A 14 -3.98 3.31 -6.62
CA PRO A 14 -4.12 2.82 -5.24
C PRO A 14 -3.85 1.32 -5.09
N GLY A 15 -4.23 0.50 -6.06
CA GLY A 15 -4.01 -0.95 -6.01
C GLY A 15 -2.53 -1.30 -5.98
N ARG A 16 -1.73 -0.61 -6.78
CA ARG A 16 -0.28 -0.82 -6.82
C ARG A 16 0.38 -0.35 -5.53
N ALA A 17 -0.06 0.79 -5.00
CA ALA A 17 0.43 1.28 -3.72
C ALA A 17 0.13 0.28 -2.59
N MET A 18 -1.08 -0.27 -2.56
CA MET A 18 -1.47 -1.29 -1.58
C MET A 18 -0.59 -2.52 -1.66
N PHE A 19 -0.27 -2.96 -2.86
CA PHE A 19 0.58 -4.13 -3.09
C PHE A 19 1.97 -3.91 -2.49
N HIS A 20 2.59 -2.77 -2.78
CA HIS A 20 3.91 -2.45 -2.25
C HIS A 20 3.93 -2.30 -0.73
N ILE A 21 2.88 -1.69 -0.17
CA ILE A 21 2.75 -1.55 1.28
C ILE A 21 2.67 -2.92 1.94
N LYS A 22 1.88 -3.84 1.38
CA LYS A 22 1.76 -5.19 1.89
C LYS A 22 3.10 -5.94 1.81
N GLU A 23 3.84 -5.78 0.73
CA GLU A 23 5.16 -6.40 0.60
C GLU A 23 6.11 -5.93 1.70
N MET A 24 6.14 -4.62 1.95
CA MET A 24 7.02 -4.06 2.98
C MET A 24 6.64 -4.53 4.38
N LEU A 25 5.36 -4.70 4.64
CA LEU A 25 4.87 -5.15 5.95
C LEU A 25 5.11 -6.63 6.22
N GLN A 26 5.47 -7.41 5.22
CA GLN A 26 5.88 -8.80 5.45
C GLN A 26 7.12 -8.88 6.33
N SER A 27 8.02 -7.91 6.20
CA SER A 27 9.29 -7.89 6.92
C SER A 27 9.37 -6.81 8.00
N ASN A 28 8.33 -5.99 8.15
CA ASN A 28 8.33 -4.87 9.07
C ASN A 28 6.98 -4.76 9.76
N ASP A 29 6.99 -4.56 11.08
CA ASP A 29 5.75 -4.42 11.85
C ASP A 29 5.09 -3.06 11.66
N LYS A 30 5.88 -2.04 11.39
CA LYS A 30 5.43 -0.66 11.22
C LYS A 30 6.11 -0.01 10.05
N MET A 31 5.42 0.94 9.43
CA MET A 31 6.01 1.73 8.35
C MET A 31 5.27 3.06 8.22
N ASP A 32 5.88 3.99 7.51
CA ASP A 32 5.25 5.26 7.16
C ASP A 32 4.94 5.25 5.66
N ILE A 33 3.75 5.72 5.33
CA ILE A 33 3.36 5.95 3.93
C ILE A 33 3.41 7.44 3.72
N THR A 34 4.24 7.89 2.78
CA THR A 34 4.42 9.32 2.52
C THR A 34 3.98 9.69 1.12
N SER A 35 3.56 10.93 0.97
CA SER A 35 3.17 11.44 -0.34
C SER A 35 3.33 12.95 -0.38
N GLY A 36 3.47 13.48 -1.60
CA GLY A 36 3.36 14.90 -1.85
C GLY A 36 1.90 15.28 -2.09
N THR A 37 1.66 16.54 -2.43
CA THR A 37 0.31 17.06 -2.63
C THR A 37 -0.47 16.30 -3.71
N ARG A 38 0.19 15.98 -4.82
CA ARG A 38 -0.46 15.34 -5.96
C ARG A 38 -0.85 13.88 -5.72
N SER A 39 -0.13 13.21 -4.85
CA SER A 39 -0.36 11.79 -4.56
C SER A 39 -1.03 11.53 -3.22
N SER A 40 -1.45 12.58 -2.51
CA SER A 40 -2.04 12.44 -1.18
C SER A 40 -3.34 11.62 -1.21
N GLU A 41 -4.17 11.84 -2.21
CA GLU A 41 -5.42 11.09 -2.36
C GLU A 41 -5.15 9.59 -2.55
N ILE A 42 -4.16 9.25 -3.36
CA ILE A 42 -3.77 7.85 -3.61
C ILE A 42 -3.28 7.22 -2.30
N ALA A 43 -2.44 7.92 -1.56
CA ALA A 43 -1.90 7.44 -0.29
C ALA A 43 -3.00 7.19 0.74
N VAL A 44 -3.91 8.14 0.90
CA VAL A 44 -5.04 8.03 1.84
C VAL A 44 -5.94 6.87 1.44
N ARG A 45 -6.27 6.76 0.16
CA ARG A 45 -7.14 5.70 -0.35
C ARG A 45 -6.52 4.33 -0.13
N ALA A 46 -5.23 4.17 -0.42
CA ALA A 46 -4.52 2.91 -0.20
C ALA A 46 -4.51 2.54 1.28
N ALA A 47 -4.14 3.48 2.15
CA ALA A 47 -4.06 3.22 3.59
C ALA A 47 -5.44 2.91 4.19
N THR A 48 -6.46 3.69 3.87
CA THR A 48 -7.80 3.47 4.42
C THR A 48 -8.42 2.17 3.91
N THR A 49 -8.15 1.79 2.67
CA THR A 49 -8.62 0.52 2.12
C THR A 49 -7.97 -0.65 2.83
N LEU A 50 -6.65 -0.59 3.05
CA LEU A 50 -5.94 -1.65 3.77
C LEU A 50 -6.41 -1.76 5.21
N GLU A 51 -6.72 -0.65 5.86
CA GLU A 51 -7.27 -0.67 7.22
C GLU A 51 -8.66 -1.30 7.24
N ARG A 52 -9.51 -0.92 6.29
CA ARG A 52 -10.85 -1.49 6.18
C ARG A 52 -10.83 -3.00 5.92
N LEU A 53 -9.85 -3.46 5.14
CA LEU A 53 -9.68 -4.89 4.84
C LEU A 53 -9.04 -5.67 5.99
N GLY A 54 -8.55 -4.99 7.01
CA GLY A 54 -7.99 -5.63 8.19
C GLY A 54 -6.50 -5.88 8.18
N TYR A 55 -5.77 -5.40 7.18
CA TYR A 55 -4.31 -5.61 7.08
C TYR A 55 -3.53 -4.72 8.03
N ILE A 56 -3.96 -3.48 8.21
CA ILE A 56 -3.21 -2.48 8.98
C ILE A 56 -4.11 -1.72 9.92
N THR A 57 -3.47 -1.05 10.90
CA THR A 57 -4.10 -0.02 11.73
C THR A 57 -3.37 1.28 11.46
N ILE A 58 -4.11 2.33 11.14
CA ILE A 58 -3.53 3.67 10.98
C ILE A 58 -3.32 4.24 12.38
N GLU A 59 -2.07 4.48 12.76
CA GLU A 59 -1.75 5.01 14.08
C GLU A 59 -1.76 6.53 14.12
N ASN A 60 -1.31 7.16 13.04
CA ASN A 60 -1.19 8.61 13.00
C ASN A 60 -1.17 9.11 11.57
N ILE A 61 -1.73 10.29 11.36
CA ILE A 61 -1.66 10.99 10.08
C ILE A 61 -1.18 12.40 10.37
N GLN A 62 -0.07 12.80 9.76
CA GLN A 62 0.43 14.17 9.90
C GLN A 62 0.79 14.77 8.56
N THR A 63 0.73 16.09 8.52
CA THR A 63 1.17 16.85 7.35
C THR A 63 2.32 17.75 7.77
N LEU A 64 3.33 17.83 6.92
CA LEU A 64 4.45 18.75 7.09
C LEU A 64 4.44 19.74 5.95
N THR A 65 4.63 21.01 6.27
CA THR A 65 4.71 22.06 5.28
C THR A 65 6.13 22.62 5.28
N ASN A 66 6.81 22.52 4.16
CA ASN A 66 8.13 23.10 3.96
C ASN A 66 8.05 24.19 2.91
N ILE A 67 8.89 25.21 3.05
CA ILE A 67 9.02 26.25 2.05
C ILE A 67 10.41 26.07 1.40
N GLU A 68 10.42 25.66 0.14
CA GLU A 68 11.66 25.52 -0.63
C GLU A 68 11.58 26.40 -1.87
N GLU A 69 12.57 27.27 -2.04
CA GLU A 69 12.67 28.19 -3.17
C GLU A 69 11.39 29.03 -3.37
N GLY A 70 10.78 29.48 -2.28
CA GLY A 70 9.56 30.26 -2.32
C GLY A 70 8.30 29.48 -2.58
N LYS A 71 8.39 28.15 -2.71
CA LYS A 71 7.24 27.28 -2.95
C LYS A 71 6.88 26.52 -1.67
N ARG A 72 5.58 26.43 -1.41
CA ARG A 72 5.08 25.63 -0.29
C ARG A 72 4.97 24.18 -0.72
N ILE A 73 5.70 23.31 -0.05
CA ILE A 73 5.66 21.87 -0.30
C ILE A 73 5.00 21.21 0.90
N ILE A 74 3.91 20.48 0.65
CA ILE A 74 3.18 19.76 1.67
C ILE A 74 3.51 18.28 1.56
N LYS A 75 3.95 17.67 2.67
CA LYS A 75 4.24 16.25 2.75
C LYS A 75 3.23 15.61 3.69
N LEU A 76 2.55 14.57 3.23
CA LEU A 76 1.65 13.78 4.05
C LEU A 76 2.39 12.56 4.57
N ILE A 77 2.24 12.25 5.85
CA ILE A 77 2.86 11.07 6.48
C ILE A 77 1.77 10.30 7.19
N ILE A 78 1.54 9.06 6.76
CA ILE A 78 0.58 8.15 7.39
C ILE A 78 1.38 7.04 8.06
N SER A 79 1.35 7.02 9.39
CA SER A 79 2.04 5.98 10.17
C SER A 79 1.09 4.82 10.39
N VAL A 80 1.48 3.64 9.92
CA VAL A 80 0.65 2.45 9.99
C VAL A 80 1.40 1.30 10.65
N LYS A 81 0.63 0.38 11.21
CA LYS A 81 1.20 -0.82 11.79
C LYS A 81 0.39 -2.02 11.31
N LYS A 82 1.07 -3.13 11.17
CA LYS A 82 0.54 -4.41 10.77
C LYS A 82 -0.40 -4.94 11.87
N THR A 83 -1.55 -5.50 11.48
CA THR A 83 -2.47 -6.12 12.44
C THR A 83 -2.05 -7.56 12.74
N ALA A 84 -2.61 -8.13 13.81
CA ALA A 84 -2.38 -9.54 14.15
C ALA A 84 -2.87 -10.49 13.05
N ASN A 85 -3.83 -10.04 12.23
CA ASN A 85 -4.41 -10.85 11.15
C ASN A 85 -3.70 -10.68 9.81
N PHE A 86 -2.68 -9.83 9.74
CA PHE A 86 -2.01 -9.50 8.48
C PHE A 86 -1.50 -10.73 7.74
N ASP A 87 -0.73 -11.57 8.43
CA ASP A 87 -0.10 -12.73 7.80
C ASP A 87 -1.14 -13.71 7.26
N LYS A 88 -2.21 -13.93 8.00
CA LYS A 88 -3.30 -14.80 7.59
C LYS A 88 -4.01 -14.26 6.35
N LEU A 89 -4.38 -12.98 6.38
CA LEU A 89 -5.06 -12.33 5.26
C LEU A 89 -4.18 -12.28 4.01
N PHE A 90 -2.91 -11.98 4.20
CA PHE A 90 -1.96 -11.92 3.10
C PHE A 90 -1.83 -13.29 2.42
N LYS A 91 -1.69 -14.34 3.21
CA LYS A 91 -1.56 -15.71 2.72
C LYS A 91 -2.81 -16.16 1.95
N GLU A 92 -3.99 -15.90 2.50
CA GLU A 92 -5.27 -16.23 1.84
C GLU A 92 -5.38 -15.52 0.48
N HIS A 93 -5.04 -14.25 0.43
CA HIS A 93 -5.11 -13.46 -0.80
C HIS A 93 -4.11 -13.95 -1.85
N GLU A 94 -2.91 -14.35 -1.43
CA GLU A 94 -1.91 -14.91 -2.31
C GLU A 94 -2.35 -16.23 -2.91
N GLU A 95 -2.99 -17.09 -2.13
CA GLU A 95 -3.54 -18.36 -2.61
C GLU A 95 -4.63 -18.14 -3.65
N GLU A 96 -5.56 -17.20 -3.39
CA GLU A 96 -6.61 -16.85 -4.34
C GLU A 96 -6.02 -16.32 -5.65
N ARG A 97 -4.99 -15.49 -5.55
CA ARG A 97 -4.34 -14.92 -6.72
C ARG A 97 -3.68 -16.00 -7.57
N LYS A 98 -3.01 -16.96 -6.93
CA LYS A 98 -2.41 -18.10 -7.63
C LYS A 98 -3.45 -18.95 -8.34
N GLN A 99 -4.57 -19.22 -7.68
CA GLN A 99 -5.67 -19.99 -8.28
C GLN A 99 -6.24 -19.27 -9.49
N ARG A 100 -6.39 -17.95 -9.41
CA ARG A 100 -6.89 -17.15 -10.54
C ARG A 100 -5.91 -17.20 -11.73
N GLU A 101 -4.62 -17.12 -11.47
CA GLU A 101 -3.61 -17.19 -12.51
C GLU A 101 -3.58 -18.56 -13.17
N GLU A 102 -3.65 -19.63 -12.40
CA GLU A 102 -3.70 -20.99 -12.92
C GLU A 102 -4.95 -21.20 -13.78
N GLN A 103 -6.09 -20.73 -13.31
CA GLN A 103 -7.35 -20.84 -14.05
C GLN A 103 -7.29 -20.03 -15.34
N ARG A 104 -6.70 -18.83 -15.28
CA ARG A 104 -6.53 -17.99 -16.46
C ARG A 104 -5.61 -18.63 -17.50
N GLN A 105 -4.55 -19.30 -17.06
CA GLN A 105 -3.66 -20.03 -17.97
C GLN A 105 -4.36 -21.24 -18.61
N LYS A 106 -5.17 -21.95 -17.83
CA LYS A 106 -5.97 -23.07 -18.36
C LYS A 106 -6.97 -22.60 -19.42
N GLU A 107 -7.64 -21.47 -19.17
CA GLU A 107 -8.58 -20.89 -20.12
C GLU A 107 -7.88 -20.42 -21.39
N LYS A 108 -6.70 -19.80 -21.27
CA LYS A 108 -5.90 -19.43 -22.43
C LYS A 108 -5.42 -20.64 -23.21
N GLY A 109 -5.08 -21.73 -22.55
CA GLY A 109 -4.69 -22.98 -23.18
C GLY A 109 -5.81 -23.60 -23.99
N THR A 110 -7.07 -23.42 -23.58
CA THR A 110 -8.24 -23.90 -24.29
C THR A 110 -8.67 -23.00 -25.45
N GLU A 111 -8.39 -21.72 -25.36
CA GLU A 111 -8.77 -20.75 -26.40
C GLU A 111 -7.82 -20.73 -27.60
N THR A 112 -6.61 -21.25 -27.45
CA THR A 112 -5.60 -21.23 -28.50
C THR A 112 -5.70 -22.39 -29.48
N LYS A 113 -6.77 -23.07 -29.48
CA LYS A 113 -7.01 -24.12 -30.49
C LYS A 113 -7.58 -23.56 -31.79
#